data_25826f970e461bd49d987d196e89a4bc
#
_entry.id   25826f970e461bd49d987d196e89a4bc
#
_cell.length_a   1.000
_cell.length_b   1.000
_cell.length_c   1.000
_cell.angle_alpha   90.00
_cell.angle_beta   90.00
_cell.angle_gamma   90.00
#
_symmetry.space_group_name_H-M   'P 1'
#
loop_
_entity.id
_entity.type
_entity.pdbx_description
1 polymer ?
#
loop_
_entity_poly.entity_id
_entity_poly.type
_entity_poly.pdbx_seq_one_letter_code
_entity_poly.pdbx_strand_id
1 'polypeptide(L)'
;MTALHLAPGRPNVELRAAPGGGREVVLAFPYRADVVEAARGIPGRRFDWDRREWWAPVDEWVALHVAAILERFPELEPSDEVMAWLDDSERRWLGVVSTARHDGRGWFV
;
A
#
# COMPACT_ATOMS: atom_id res chain seq x y z
N MET A 1 -17.10 -10.25 -16.59
CA MET A 1 -16.26 -9.31 -15.87
C MET A 1 -15.04 -10.01 -15.31
N THR A 2 -13.90 -9.39 -15.42
CA THR A 2 -12.66 -10.00 -14.98
C THR A 2 -12.38 -9.66 -13.52
N ALA A 3 -12.25 -10.67 -12.69
CA ALA A 3 -11.83 -10.48 -11.32
C ALA A 3 -10.32 -10.24 -11.28
N LEU A 4 -9.88 -9.43 -10.32
CA LEU A 4 -8.45 -9.18 -10.14
C LEU A 4 -7.80 -10.18 -9.19
N HIS A 5 -8.51 -11.17 -8.75
CA HIS A 5 -7.98 -12.21 -7.88
C HIS A 5 -7.20 -13.25 -8.67
N LEU A 6 -6.03 -13.62 -8.18
CA LEU A 6 -5.19 -14.64 -8.81
C LEU A 6 -5.66 -16.04 -8.42
N ALA A 7 -6.22 -16.20 -7.23
CA ALA A 7 -6.74 -17.45 -6.72
C ALA A 7 -7.89 -17.14 -5.77
N PRO A 8 -8.87 -18.05 -5.64
CA PRO A 8 -9.97 -17.86 -4.70
C PRO A 8 -9.44 -17.66 -3.29
N GLY A 9 -9.90 -16.58 -2.64
CA GLY A 9 -9.51 -16.29 -1.27
C GLY A 9 -8.15 -15.65 -1.09
N ARG A 10 -7.36 -15.51 -2.15
CA ARG A 10 -6.09 -14.80 -2.04
C ARG A 10 -6.29 -13.31 -2.26
N PRO A 11 -5.87 -12.46 -1.31
CA PRO A 11 -5.97 -11.01 -1.51
C PRO A 11 -4.97 -10.53 -2.57
N ASN A 12 -5.31 -9.40 -3.21
CA ASN A 12 -4.41 -8.77 -4.18
C ASN A 12 -3.28 -8.01 -3.52
N VAL A 13 -3.48 -7.58 -2.28
CA VAL A 13 -2.49 -6.81 -1.54
C VAL A 13 -2.33 -7.46 -0.17
N GLU A 14 -1.11 -7.83 0.17
CA GLU A 14 -0.82 -8.50 1.44
C GLU A 14 0.53 -8.07 1.98
N LEU A 15 0.76 -8.33 3.25
CA LEU A 15 2.04 -8.10 3.89
C LEU A 15 2.75 -9.44 4.05
N ARG A 16 4.08 -9.44 3.95
CA ARG A 16 4.86 -10.63 4.24
C ARG A 16 6.20 -10.25 4.84
N ALA A 17 6.85 -11.19 5.49
CA ALA A 17 8.17 -10.96 6.05
C ALA A 17 9.20 -10.77 4.93
N ALA A 18 10.05 -9.77 5.07
CA ALA A 18 11.11 -9.51 4.11
C ALA A 18 12.32 -10.40 4.44
N PRO A 19 13.07 -10.86 3.41
CA PRO A 19 14.21 -11.74 3.65
C PRO A 19 15.29 -11.15 4.57
N GLY A 20 15.47 -9.84 4.54
CA GLY A 20 16.48 -9.18 5.37
C GLY A 20 15.97 -8.63 6.69
N GLY A 21 14.77 -8.98 7.08
CA GLY A 21 14.10 -8.44 8.27
C GLY A 21 13.06 -7.41 7.89
N GLY A 22 12.14 -7.10 8.81
CA GLY A 22 11.04 -6.20 8.53
C GLY A 22 9.98 -6.87 7.68
N ARG A 23 9.14 -6.05 7.08
CA ARG A 23 8.03 -6.54 6.24
C ARG A 23 8.01 -5.82 4.90
N GLU A 24 7.37 -6.44 3.94
CA GLU A 24 7.13 -5.83 2.64
C GLU A 24 5.66 -6.01 2.27
N VAL A 25 5.16 -5.07 1.46
CA VAL A 25 3.82 -5.15 0.91
C VAL A 25 3.93 -5.74 -0.49
N VAL A 26 3.02 -6.65 -0.79
CA VAL A 26 3.00 -7.37 -2.07
C VAL A 26 1.69 -7.06 -2.77
N LEU A 27 1.79 -6.71 -4.05
CA LEU A 27 0.62 -6.49 -4.91
C LEU A 27 0.65 -7.51 -6.03
N ALA A 28 -0.38 -8.35 -6.09
CA ALA A 28 -0.50 -9.40 -7.08
C ALA A 28 -1.87 -9.33 -7.74
N PHE A 29 -1.88 -9.16 -9.05
CA PHE A 29 -3.11 -9.01 -9.82
C PHE A 29 -2.85 -9.42 -11.27
N PRO A 30 -3.89 -9.85 -12.02
CA PRO A 30 -3.74 -10.07 -13.46
C PRO A 30 -3.38 -8.77 -14.14
N TYR A 31 -2.61 -8.83 -15.21
CA TYR A 31 -2.14 -7.62 -15.87
C TYR A 31 -3.27 -6.66 -16.23
N ARG A 32 -3.11 -5.41 -15.81
CA ARG A 32 -3.96 -4.30 -16.19
C ARG A 32 -3.07 -3.07 -16.25
N ALA A 33 -3.05 -2.42 -17.41
CA ALA A 33 -2.12 -1.32 -17.64
C ALA A 33 -2.30 -0.16 -16.63
N ASP A 34 -3.53 0.16 -16.27
CA ASP A 34 -3.80 1.25 -15.32
C ASP A 34 -3.31 0.92 -13.90
N VAL A 35 -3.49 -0.32 -13.47
CA VAL A 35 -3.01 -0.75 -12.14
C VAL A 35 -1.49 -0.84 -12.12
N VAL A 36 -0.89 -1.34 -13.20
CA VAL A 36 0.57 -1.40 -13.33
C VAL A 36 1.17 0.00 -13.25
N GLU A 37 0.56 0.95 -13.92
CA GLU A 37 1.03 2.34 -13.90
C GLU A 37 0.98 2.91 -12.48
N ALA A 38 -0.08 2.63 -11.75
CA ALA A 38 -0.20 3.06 -10.37
C ALA A 38 0.85 2.39 -9.48
N ALA A 39 1.10 1.09 -9.68
CA ALA A 39 2.12 0.36 -8.90
C ALA A 39 3.52 0.94 -9.13
N ARG A 40 3.79 1.42 -10.33
CA ARG A 40 5.08 2.04 -10.66
C ARG A 40 5.32 3.33 -9.87
N GLY A 41 4.30 3.91 -9.29
CA GLY A 41 4.45 5.10 -8.46
C GLY A 41 4.86 4.79 -7.02
N ILE A 42 4.86 3.55 -6.60
CA ILE A 42 5.20 3.18 -5.22
C ILE A 42 6.71 3.34 -4.99
N PRO A 43 7.12 4.10 -3.97
CA PRO A 43 8.55 4.25 -3.65
C PRO A 43 9.20 2.91 -3.31
N GLY A 44 10.35 2.65 -3.88
CA GLY A 44 11.10 1.43 -3.60
C GLY A 44 10.50 0.15 -4.18
N ARG A 45 9.50 0.29 -5.07
CA ARG A 45 8.88 -0.88 -5.69
C ARG A 45 9.86 -1.69 -6.51
N ARG A 46 9.61 -3.00 -6.53
CA ARG A 46 10.30 -3.93 -7.39
C ARG A 46 9.28 -4.91 -7.95
N PHE A 47 9.60 -5.52 -9.08
CA PHE A 47 8.75 -6.53 -9.68
C PHE A 47 9.47 -7.88 -9.66
N ASP A 48 8.79 -8.89 -9.12
CA ASP A 48 9.30 -10.26 -9.10
C ASP A 48 8.74 -10.98 -10.32
N TRP A 49 9.61 -11.25 -11.30
CA TRP A 49 9.24 -11.88 -12.55
C TRP A 49 8.80 -13.33 -12.40
N ASP A 50 9.37 -14.03 -11.42
CA ASP A 50 9.04 -15.43 -11.19
C ASP A 50 7.63 -15.58 -10.60
N ARG A 51 7.30 -14.71 -9.65
CA ARG A 51 6.00 -14.75 -8.98
C ARG A 51 4.98 -13.84 -9.61
N ARG A 52 5.42 -12.97 -10.51
CA ARG A 52 4.54 -11.99 -11.18
C ARG A 52 3.84 -11.09 -10.18
N GLU A 53 4.60 -10.53 -9.26
CA GLU A 53 4.04 -9.65 -8.25
C GLU A 53 4.94 -8.46 -8.00
N TRP A 54 4.33 -7.34 -7.61
CA TRP A 54 5.03 -6.14 -7.18
C TRP A 54 5.25 -6.22 -5.68
N TRP A 55 6.36 -5.64 -5.21
CA TRP A 55 6.59 -5.54 -3.77
C TRP A 55 7.38 -4.29 -3.46
N ALA A 56 7.23 -3.82 -2.21
CA ALA A 56 7.94 -2.64 -1.71
C ALA A 56 8.10 -2.77 -0.20
N PRO A 57 9.13 -2.15 0.38
CA PRO A 57 9.28 -2.15 1.84
C PRO A 57 8.10 -1.45 2.51
N VAL A 58 7.73 -1.92 3.69
CA VAL A 58 6.67 -1.28 4.46
C VAL A 58 7.23 -0.02 5.13
N ASP A 59 6.73 1.14 4.72
CA ASP A 59 7.04 2.42 5.36
C ASP A 59 5.87 3.41 5.12
N GLU A 60 5.98 4.60 5.70
CA GLU A 60 4.89 5.59 5.65
C GLU A 60 4.60 6.07 4.22
N TRP A 61 5.64 6.25 3.41
CA TRP A 61 5.44 6.71 2.03
C TRP A 61 4.78 5.65 1.19
N VAL A 62 5.19 4.41 1.38
CA VAL A 62 4.58 3.28 0.69
C VAL A 62 3.12 3.15 1.13
N ALA A 63 2.82 3.34 2.42
CA ALA A 63 1.45 3.29 2.92
C ALA A 63 0.55 4.29 2.21
N LEU A 64 1.01 5.52 2.04
CA LEU A 64 0.24 6.55 1.34
C LEU A 64 -0.07 6.16 -0.10
N HIS A 65 0.90 5.59 -0.80
CA HIS A 65 0.72 5.17 -2.18
C HIS A 65 -0.22 3.96 -2.29
N VAL A 66 -0.07 3.00 -1.39
CA VAL A 66 -0.94 1.81 -1.39
C VAL A 66 -2.37 2.21 -1.07
N ALA A 67 -2.57 3.11 -0.11
CA ALA A 67 -3.91 3.60 0.23
C ALA A 67 -4.56 4.28 -0.98
N ALA A 68 -3.82 5.11 -1.70
CA ALA A 68 -4.33 5.79 -2.89
C ALA A 68 -4.69 4.79 -4.00
N ILE A 69 -3.88 3.74 -4.17
CA ILE A 69 -4.17 2.69 -5.16
C ILE A 69 -5.46 1.97 -4.81
N LEU A 70 -5.65 1.60 -3.55
CA LEU A 70 -6.85 0.89 -3.13
C LEU A 70 -8.09 1.76 -3.23
N GLU A 71 -7.96 3.06 -3.03
CA GLU A 71 -9.06 3.98 -3.20
C GLU A 71 -9.43 4.12 -4.69
N ARG A 72 -8.42 4.19 -5.55
CA ARG A 72 -8.64 4.33 -7.00
C ARG A 72 -9.15 3.05 -7.64
N PHE A 73 -8.72 1.90 -7.14
CA PHE A 73 -9.09 0.60 -7.68
C PHE A 73 -9.77 -0.25 -6.61
N PRO A 74 -11.06 0.04 -6.32
CA PRO A 74 -11.77 -0.68 -5.25
C PRO A 74 -11.96 -2.17 -5.51
N GLU A 75 -11.75 -2.62 -6.71
CA GLU A 75 -11.80 -4.04 -7.05
C GLU A 75 -10.58 -4.83 -6.55
N LEU A 76 -9.50 -4.14 -6.18
CA LEU A 76 -8.36 -4.79 -5.53
C LEU A 76 -8.72 -5.14 -4.09
N GLU A 77 -8.39 -6.34 -3.69
CA GLU A 77 -8.76 -6.86 -2.37
C GLU A 77 -7.54 -6.89 -1.45
N PRO A 78 -7.50 -6.02 -0.42
CA PRO A 78 -6.42 -6.03 0.56
C PRO A 78 -6.68 -7.05 1.66
N SER A 79 -5.61 -7.59 2.24
CA SER A 79 -5.73 -8.44 3.41
C SER A 79 -6.09 -7.60 4.64
N ASP A 80 -6.55 -8.27 5.69
CA ASP A 80 -6.85 -7.60 6.96
C ASP A 80 -5.62 -6.91 7.54
N GLU A 81 -4.45 -7.54 7.40
CA GLU A 81 -3.20 -6.94 7.87
C GLU A 81 -2.85 -5.65 7.13
N VAL A 82 -3.09 -5.62 5.83
CA VAL A 82 -2.87 -4.41 5.02
C VAL A 82 -3.80 -3.31 5.51
N MET A 83 -5.08 -3.62 5.72
CA MET A 83 -6.03 -2.62 6.18
C MET A 83 -5.65 -2.07 7.56
N ALA A 84 -5.20 -2.93 8.46
CA ALA A 84 -4.75 -2.50 9.77
C ALA A 84 -3.50 -1.60 9.67
N TRP A 85 -2.57 -1.96 8.81
CA TRP A 85 -1.37 -1.17 8.57
C TRP A 85 -1.69 0.23 8.02
N LEU A 86 -2.57 0.29 7.03
CA LEU A 86 -2.95 1.56 6.42
C LEU A 86 -3.70 2.44 7.42
N ASP A 87 -4.59 1.86 8.19
CA ASP A 87 -5.36 2.56 9.21
C ASP A 87 -4.45 3.14 10.29
N ASP A 88 -3.46 2.37 10.71
CA ASP A 88 -2.49 2.80 11.70
C ASP A 88 -1.61 3.94 11.17
N SER A 89 -1.19 3.84 9.91
CA SER A 89 -0.40 4.90 9.27
C SER A 89 -1.20 6.19 9.15
N GLU A 90 -2.47 6.10 8.81
CA GLU A 90 -3.34 7.27 8.72
C GLU A 90 -3.50 7.95 10.07
N ARG A 91 -3.68 7.17 11.12
CA ARG A 91 -3.82 7.73 12.47
C ARG A 91 -2.55 8.44 12.92
N ARG A 92 -1.39 7.89 12.61
CA ARG A 92 -0.12 8.55 12.94
C ARG A 92 0.02 9.87 12.19
N TRP A 93 -0.33 9.88 10.93
CA TRP A 93 -0.27 11.07 10.10
C TRP A 93 -1.20 12.16 10.62
N LEU A 94 -2.44 11.81 10.93
CA LEU A 94 -3.41 12.74 11.49
C LEU A 94 -2.96 13.27 12.86
N GLY A 95 -2.34 12.43 13.66
CA GLY A 95 -1.81 12.83 14.96
C GLY A 95 -0.73 13.88 14.82
N VAL A 96 0.18 13.71 13.86
CA VAL A 96 1.24 14.70 13.61
C VAL A 96 0.66 16.03 13.17
N VAL A 97 -0.29 16.01 12.25
CA VAL A 97 -0.94 17.23 11.77
C VAL A 97 -1.68 17.93 12.89
N SER A 98 -2.40 17.18 13.71
CA SER A 98 -3.12 17.72 14.85
C SER A 98 -2.20 18.36 15.87
N THR A 99 -1.09 17.72 16.16
CA THR A 99 -0.10 18.25 17.11
C THR A 99 0.52 19.55 16.59
N ALA A 100 0.89 19.56 15.31
CA ALA A 100 1.46 20.77 14.70
C ALA A 100 0.47 21.93 14.75
N ARG A 101 -0.79 21.65 14.52
CA ARG A 101 -1.83 22.66 14.56
C ARG A 101 -2.04 23.21 15.97
N HIS A 102 -1.93 22.35 16.98
CA HIS A 102 -2.08 22.72 18.37
C HIS A 102 -0.95 23.60 18.88
N ASP A 103 0.13 23.61 18.18
CA ASP A 103 1.28 24.43 18.56
C ASP A 103 0.96 25.92 18.58
N GLY A 104 -0.10 26.32 17.95
CA GLY A 104 -0.55 27.69 17.97
C GLY A 104 0.30 28.65 17.16
N ARG A 105 1.35 28.17 16.60
CA ARG A 105 2.25 29.02 15.82
C ARG A 105 1.97 29.02 14.34
N GLY A 106 1.04 28.21 13.95
CA GLY A 106 0.80 28.09 12.55
C GLY A 106 1.97 27.43 11.85
N TRP A 107 2.09 26.16 12.02
CA TRP A 107 3.15 25.38 11.40
C TRP A 107 3.21 25.57 9.89
N PHE A 108 2.15 26.04 9.36
CA PHE A 108 2.07 26.36 7.96
C PHE A 108 2.57 27.75 7.65
N VAL A 109 2.95 28.48 8.60
CA VAL A 109 3.53 29.77 8.32
C VAL A 109 4.92 29.62 7.85
#